data_1aa7f47068b9da41d076bf58af94db99
#
_entry.id   1aa7f47068b9da41d076bf58af94db99
#
_cell.length_a   1.000
_cell.length_b   1.000
_cell.length_c   1.000
_cell.angle_alpha   90.00
_cell.angle_beta   90.00
_cell.angle_gamma   90.00
#
_symmetry.space_group_name_H-M   'P 1'
#
loop_
_entity.id
_entity.type
_entity.pdbx_description
1 polymer ?
#
loop_
_entity_poly.entity_id
_entity_poly.type
_entity_poly.pdbx_seq_one_letter_code
_entity_poly.pdbx_strand_id
1 'polypeptide(L)'
;RDCLLSRGLGDVYKRQGTDSKFELSNGNTYPAIAMPWGMNFWTPQTGRMGEGWTYTYSSDKIRGFKQTHQPSPWINDYGQFSLMPITGKPVFDQDARASWFNHKSEISKPYYYRAYLSDYDVVTEIVPTERAAMFRFTFPESESSYVVIDAFDNGSYVKVIPAENKIIGYTTRNSGGVPDNFRNYFVIVFDKPFSYKAVVGGNEIRKNELEVKENHAGAIIGFAT
;
A
#
# COMPACT_ATOMS: atom_id res chain seq x y z
N ARG A 1 16.74 -31.36 1.63
CA ARG A 1 17.71 -30.37 2.16
C ARG A 1 17.60 -29.03 1.41
N ASP A 2 17.39 -29.06 0.11
CA ASP A 2 17.38 -27.86 -0.74
C ASP A 2 16.15 -26.95 -0.50
N CYS A 3 15.06 -27.50 0.00
CA CYS A 3 13.83 -26.74 0.27
C CYS A 3 13.97 -25.75 1.44
N LEU A 4 14.81 -26.04 2.44
CA LEU A 4 15.04 -25.14 3.58
C LEU A 4 16.04 -24.04 3.26
N LEU A 5 17.05 -24.34 2.45
CA LEU A 5 18.03 -23.35 1.98
C LEU A 5 17.39 -22.38 0.97
N SER A 6 16.51 -22.86 0.09
CA SER A 6 15.82 -22.02 -0.86
C SER A 6 14.82 -21.05 -0.19
N ARG A 7 14.23 -21.43 0.94
CA ARG A 7 13.34 -20.53 1.72
C ARG A 7 14.11 -19.36 2.35
N GLY A 8 15.27 -19.61 2.93
CA GLY A 8 16.11 -18.55 3.51
C GLY A 8 16.77 -17.68 2.45
N LEU A 9 17.26 -18.27 1.38
CA LEU A 9 17.91 -17.55 0.28
C LEU A 9 16.90 -16.70 -0.52
N GLY A 10 15.68 -17.16 -0.72
CA GLY A 10 14.63 -16.39 -1.40
C GLY A 10 14.34 -15.07 -0.71
N ASP A 11 14.24 -15.03 0.60
CA ASP A 11 14.03 -13.81 1.38
C ASP A 11 15.25 -12.87 1.32
N VAL A 12 16.47 -13.42 1.39
CA VAL A 12 17.71 -12.65 1.31
C VAL A 12 17.87 -12.01 -0.08
N TYR A 13 17.72 -12.80 -1.14
CA TYR A 13 17.85 -12.28 -2.51
C TYR A 13 16.80 -11.23 -2.85
N LYS A 14 15.60 -11.37 -2.33
CA LYS A 14 14.52 -10.42 -2.59
C LYS A 14 14.76 -9.07 -1.91
N ARG A 15 15.54 -9.03 -0.86
CA ARG A 15 15.90 -7.81 -0.13
C ARG A 15 17.25 -7.23 -0.55
N GLN A 16 18.00 -7.91 -1.40
CA GLN A 16 19.24 -7.36 -1.96
C GLN A 16 18.95 -6.05 -2.70
N GLY A 17 19.75 -5.03 -2.43
CA GLY A 17 19.59 -3.71 -3.01
C GLY A 17 18.48 -2.86 -2.40
N THR A 18 17.81 -3.31 -1.33
CA THR A 18 16.77 -2.54 -0.66
C THR A 18 17.29 -1.64 0.47
N ASP A 19 18.56 -1.75 0.84
CA ASP A 19 19.23 -0.86 1.79
C ASP A 19 20.15 0.09 1.03
N SER A 20 19.56 1.12 0.46
CA SER A 20 20.23 2.07 -0.43
C SER A 20 19.93 3.50 0.01
N LYS A 21 20.84 4.41 -0.35
CA LYS A 21 20.68 5.86 -0.19
C LYS A 21 20.73 6.53 -1.55
N PHE A 22 20.18 7.72 -1.64
CA PHE A 22 20.17 8.52 -2.87
C PHE A 22 21.59 8.69 -3.47
N GLU A 23 22.59 8.87 -2.64
CA GLU A 23 23.98 9.08 -3.04
C GLU A 23 24.61 7.85 -3.71
N LEU A 24 24.10 6.65 -3.45
CA LEU A 24 24.67 5.42 -3.96
C LEU A 24 24.26 5.11 -5.41
N SER A 25 23.20 5.69 -5.91
CA SER A 25 22.61 5.51 -7.24
C SER A 25 22.50 4.06 -7.77
N ASN A 26 22.61 3.08 -6.88
CA ASN A 26 22.45 1.66 -7.17
C ASN A 26 21.74 0.95 -6.01
N GLY A 27 21.26 -0.27 -6.23
CA GLY A 27 20.55 -1.02 -5.21
C GLY A 27 19.22 -0.39 -4.80
N ASN A 28 18.67 0.50 -5.60
CA ASN A 28 17.39 1.17 -5.40
C ASN A 28 16.25 0.24 -5.82
N THR A 29 16.06 -0.84 -5.09
CA THR A 29 15.02 -1.83 -5.34
C THR A 29 14.09 -1.93 -4.14
N TYR A 30 12.99 -2.63 -4.30
CA TYR A 30 12.06 -2.94 -3.23
C TYR A 30 11.62 -4.41 -3.29
N PRO A 31 11.07 -4.99 -2.22
CA PRO A 31 10.55 -6.34 -2.23
C PRO A 31 9.28 -6.41 -3.08
N ALA A 32 9.45 -6.54 -4.40
CA ALA A 32 8.36 -6.58 -5.35
C ALA A 32 7.51 -7.85 -5.18
N ILE A 33 6.28 -7.67 -4.69
CA ILE A 33 5.29 -8.72 -4.60
C ILE A 33 4.52 -8.70 -5.94
N ALA A 34 4.91 -9.57 -6.84
CA ALA A 34 4.34 -9.73 -8.17
C ALA A 34 4.46 -11.18 -8.58
N MET A 35 3.51 -11.70 -9.29
CA MET A 35 3.70 -12.96 -10.00
C MET A 35 4.82 -12.79 -11.04
N PRO A 36 5.59 -13.84 -11.39
CA PRO A 36 6.42 -13.78 -12.57
C PRO A 36 5.58 -13.25 -13.73
N TRP A 37 6.02 -12.16 -14.36
CA TRP A 37 5.30 -11.48 -15.46
C TRP A 37 3.99 -10.76 -15.07
N GLY A 38 3.76 -10.47 -13.79
CA GLY A 38 2.65 -9.64 -13.36
C GLY A 38 2.73 -8.23 -13.93
N MET A 39 1.57 -7.63 -14.21
CA MET A 39 1.45 -6.26 -14.75
C MET A 39 1.41 -5.20 -13.64
N ASN A 40 1.38 -5.61 -12.40
CA ASN A 40 1.43 -4.73 -11.24
C ASN A 40 2.33 -5.35 -10.17
N PHE A 41 2.98 -4.50 -9.40
CA PHE A 41 3.83 -4.88 -8.28
C PHE A 41 3.26 -4.27 -7.01
N TRP A 42 3.41 -4.97 -5.90
CA TRP A 42 3.06 -4.47 -4.58
C TRP A 42 4.28 -4.46 -3.69
N THR A 43 4.36 -3.51 -2.79
CA THR A 43 5.46 -3.41 -1.83
C THR A 43 5.01 -2.73 -0.55
N PRO A 44 5.57 -3.08 0.62
CA PRO A 44 5.45 -2.23 1.79
C PRO A 44 6.09 -0.87 1.48
N GLN A 45 5.45 0.19 1.92
CA GLN A 45 5.93 1.55 1.78
C GLN A 45 6.59 1.99 3.10
N THR A 46 7.91 2.12 3.12
CA THR A 46 8.64 2.69 4.25
C THR A 46 9.01 4.15 4.01
N GLY A 47 9.17 4.56 2.75
CA GLY A 47 9.38 5.94 2.33
C GLY A 47 8.09 6.77 2.33
N ARG A 48 8.22 8.07 2.22
CA ARG A 48 7.09 9.00 2.09
C ARG A 48 6.52 9.00 0.67
N MET A 49 5.30 9.49 0.55
CA MET A 49 4.72 9.78 -0.75
C MET A 49 5.60 10.74 -1.54
N GLY A 50 5.89 10.39 -2.79
CA GLY A 50 6.74 11.19 -3.66
C GLY A 50 8.23 10.87 -3.60
N GLU A 51 8.67 10.10 -2.63
CA GLU A 51 10.05 9.61 -2.61
C GLU A 51 10.26 8.49 -3.64
N GLY A 52 11.40 8.51 -4.34
CA GLY A 52 11.80 7.45 -5.25
C GLY A 52 12.11 6.14 -4.51
N TRP A 53 12.54 6.24 -3.26
CA TRP A 53 12.79 5.09 -2.38
C TRP A 53 11.51 4.65 -1.68
N THR A 54 10.78 3.76 -2.31
CA THR A 54 9.52 3.24 -1.78
C THR A 54 9.73 2.39 -0.53
N TYR A 55 10.81 1.63 -0.50
CA TYR A 55 11.19 0.75 0.60
C TYR A 55 12.69 0.84 0.87
N THR A 56 13.05 0.94 2.14
CA THR A 56 14.43 0.86 2.60
C THR A 56 14.50 -0.17 3.73
N TYR A 57 15.42 -1.11 3.62
CA TYR A 57 15.53 -2.23 4.57
C TYR A 57 15.84 -1.79 6.00
N SER A 58 16.64 -0.73 6.17
CA SER A 58 16.97 -0.16 7.48
C SER A 58 15.80 0.59 8.15
N SER A 59 14.69 0.77 7.43
CA SER A 59 13.49 1.40 8.01
C SER A 59 12.70 0.41 8.85
N ASP A 60 12.13 0.89 9.93
CA ASP A 60 11.41 0.13 10.94
C ASP A 60 9.90 0.40 10.97
N LYS A 61 9.40 1.26 10.06
CA LYS A 61 7.97 1.60 9.95
C LYS A 61 7.43 1.44 8.54
N ILE A 62 6.22 0.90 8.45
CA ILE A 62 5.42 0.82 7.23
C ILE A 62 4.33 1.89 7.28
N ARG A 63 4.16 2.66 6.20
CA ARG A 63 3.14 3.71 6.00
C ARG A 63 1.94 3.25 5.20
N GLY A 64 2.07 2.11 4.53
CA GLY A 64 1.05 1.49 3.69
C GLY A 64 1.63 0.37 2.84
N PHE A 65 0.77 -0.27 2.08
CA PHE A 65 1.13 -1.25 1.05
C PHE A 65 0.76 -0.65 -0.29
N LYS A 66 1.77 -0.35 -1.07
CA LYS A 66 1.68 0.48 -2.26
C LYS A 66 1.69 -0.36 -3.53
N GLN A 67 0.82 -0.04 -4.46
CA GLN A 67 0.95 -0.51 -5.84
C GLN A 67 2.06 0.27 -6.55
N THR A 68 2.84 -0.43 -7.34
CA THR A 68 3.89 0.13 -8.19
C THR A 68 3.87 -0.55 -9.56
N HIS A 69 4.55 0.04 -10.55
CA HIS A 69 4.64 -0.46 -11.92
C HIS A 69 6.08 -0.66 -12.40
N GLN A 70 7.04 -0.21 -11.59
CA GLN A 70 8.47 -0.34 -11.89
C GLN A 70 9.18 -1.09 -10.77
N PRO A 71 10.03 -2.08 -11.08
CA PRO A 71 10.79 -2.82 -10.07
C PRO A 71 11.92 -2.00 -9.42
N SER A 72 12.33 -0.89 -10.05
CA SER A 72 13.33 0.04 -9.53
C SER A 72 12.88 1.48 -9.83
N PRO A 73 12.21 2.17 -8.90
CA PRO A 73 11.62 3.47 -9.13
C PRO A 73 12.63 4.61 -8.99
N TRP A 74 13.76 4.57 -9.68
CA TRP A 74 14.80 5.58 -9.68
C TRP A 74 14.27 6.99 -9.95
N ILE A 75 13.36 7.11 -10.90
CA ILE A 75 12.73 8.37 -11.30
C ILE A 75 11.30 8.52 -10.79
N ASN A 76 10.91 7.78 -9.77
CA ASN A 76 9.53 7.57 -9.35
C ASN A 76 8.73 6.63 -10.26
N ASP A 77 7.51 6.36 -9.86
CA ASP A 77 6.62 5.44 -10.53
C ASP A 77 5.34 6.16 -11.00
N TYR A 78 4.48 5.47 -11.70
CA TYR A 78 3.25 5.97 -12.30
C TYR A 78 2.03 5.35 -11.63
N GLY A 79 0.98 6.17 -11.41
CA GLY A 79 -0.31 5.67 -11.00
C GLY A 79 -0.32 4.92 -9.66
N GLN A 80 0.37 5.44 -8.67
CA GLN A 80 0.53 4.81 -7.36
C GLN A 80 -0.68 5.07 -6.46
N PHE A 81 -1.09 4.07 -5.69
CA PHE A 81 -1.97 4.21 -4.54
C PHE A 81 -1.60 3.19 -3.47
N SER A 82 -2.05 3.40 -2.24
CA SER A 82 -1.71 2.51 -1.13
C SER A 82 -2.91 2.18 -0.24
N LEU A 83 -2.77 1.06 0.48
CA LEU A 83 -3.70 0.57 1.49
C LEU A 83 -2.97 0.45 2.82
N MET A 84 -3.59 0.92 3.91
CA MET A 84 -3.03 0.77 5.27
C MET A 84 -4.12 0.36 6.25
N PRO A 85 -4.04 -0.83 6.85
CA PRO A 85 -4.93 -1.21 7.93
C PRO A 85 -4.46 -0.54 9.24
N ILE A 86 -5.41 -0.01 9.99
CA ILE A 86 -5.18 0.66 11.28
C ILE A 86 -6.29 0.30 12.26
N THR A 87 -6.02 0.41 13.54
CA THR A 87 -7.01 0.28 14.63
C THR A 87 -7.06 1.54 15.49
N GLY A 88 -8.15 1.73 16.19
CA GLY A 88 -8.33 2.82 17.13
C GLY A 88 -8.84 4.09 16.47
N LYS A 89 -8.03 5.12 16.34
CA LYS A 89 -8.45 6.40 15.77
C LYS A 89 -8.24 6.42 14.24
N PRO A 90 -9.23 6.81 13.43
CA PRO A 90 -9.03 6.98 12.00
C PRO A 90 -8.04 8.12 11.72
N VAL A 91 -6.95 7.81 11.02
CA VAL A 91 -5.87 8.73 10.68
C VAL A 91 -5.51 8.55 9.21
N PHE A 92 -5.43 9.65 8.46
CA PHE A 92 -5.07 9.63 7.04
C PHE A 92 -3.61 9.98 6.79
N ASP A 93 -3.06 10.92 7.55
CA ASP A 93 -1.66 11.33 7.40
C ASP A 93 -0.69 10.15 7.43
N GLN A 94 0.21 10.10 6.45
CA GLN A 94 1.07 8.93 6.23
C GLN A 94 2.12 8.70 7.33
N ASP A 95 2.60 9.77 7.97
CA ASP A 95 3.56 9.65 9.06
C ASP A 95 2.85 9.29 10.38
N ALA A 96 1.67 9.85 10.60
CA ALA A 96 0.85 9.55 11.77
C ALA A 96 0.25 8.14 11.75
N ARG A 97 -0.04 7.57 10.56
CA ARG A 97 -0.52 6.19 10.40
C ARG A 97 0.59 5.15 10.31
N ALA A 98 1.86 5.56 10.26
CA ALA A 98 2.98 4.63 10.14
C ALA A 98 3.08 3.71 11.34
N SER A 99 3.25 2.42 11.11
CA SER A 99 3.37 1.39 12.15
C SER A 99 4.72 0.71 12.14
N TRP A 100 5.24 0.45 13.32
CA TRP A 100 6.41 -0.39 13.50
C TRP A 100 6.17 -1.80 12.97
N PHE A 101 7.19 -2.38 12.38
CA PHE A 101 7.24 -3.77 11.98
C PHE A 101 8.63 -4.36 12.22
N ASN A 102 8.75 -5.68 12.12
CA ASN A 102 10.01 -6.36 12.37
C ASN A 102 10.32 -7.33 11.22
N HIS A 103 11.49 -7.17 10.62
CA HIS A 103 11.96 -8.04 9.54
C HIS A 103 12.06 -9.53 9.91
N LYS A 104 12.19 -9.88 11.19
CA LYS A 104 12.19 -11.29 11.63
C LYS A 104 10.81 -11.94 11.48
N SER A 105 9.73 -11.15 11.52
CA SER A 105 8.35 -11.60 11.32
C SER A 105 7.82 -11.31 9.91
N GLU A 106 8.59 -10.58 9.10
CA GLU A 106 8.27 -10.27 7.72
C GLU A 106 8.54 -11.48 6.81
N ILE A 107 7.58 -11.83 5.97
CA ILE A 107 7.74 -12.82 4.91
C ILE A 107 7.62 -12.10 3.58
N SER A 108 8.68 -12.13 2.78
CA SER A 108 8.72 -11.45 1.48
C SER A 108 9.09 -12.44 0.37
N LYS A 109 8.08 -12.83 -0.43
CA LYS A 109 8.25 -13.70 -1.60
C LYS A 109 7.62 -13.04 -2.82
N PRO A 110 8.02 -13.38 -4.04
CA PRO A 110 7.42 -12.82 -5.26
C PRO A 110 5.90 -12.99 -5.34
N TYR A 111 5.37 -14.02 -4.74
CA TYR A 111 3.97 -14.43 -4.79
C TYR A 111 3.23 -14.32 -3.46
N TYR A 112 3.89 -13.86 -2.39
CA TYR A 112 3.29 -13.74 -1.06
C TYR A 112 4.09 -12.79 -0.19
N TYR A 113 3.40 -11.90 0.48
CA TYR A 113 3.96 -11.02 1.49
C TYR A 113 3.17 -11.10 2.79
N ARG A 114 3.86 -11.01 3.93
CA ARG A 114 3.23 -10.92 5.24
C ARG A 114 4.04 -9.99 6.14
N ALA A 115 3.36 -9.10 6.83
CA ALA A 115 3.93 -8.28 7.90
C ALA A 115 2.96 -8.15 9.07
N TYR A 116 3.50 -8.01 10.27
CA TYR A 116 2.78 -7.66 11.48
C TYR A 116 3.02 -6.19 11.80
N LEU A 117 1.95 -5.43 11.92
CA LEU A 117 1.94 -4.00 12.23
C LEU A 117 1.70 -3.82 13.73
N SER A 118 2.75 -3.57 14.50
CA SER A 118 2.71 -3.67 15.95
C SER A 118 1.92 -2.55 16.63
N ASP A 119 1.86 -1.34 16.02
CA ASP A 119 1.08 -0.25 16.61
C ASP A 119 -0.44 -0.47 16.51
N TYR A 120 -0.86 -1.35 15.59
CA TYR A 120 -2.27 -1.64 15.32
C TYR A 120 -2.70 -3.06 15.65
N ASP A 121 -1.76 -3.93 16.04
CA ASP A 121 -1.99 -5.37 16.23
C ASP A 121 -2.63 -6.04 15.01
N VAL A 122 -2.18 -5.68 13.81
CA VAL A 122 -2.74 -6.18 12.55
C VAL A 122 -1.72 -7.00 11.77
N VAL A 123 -2.15 -8.18 11.33
CA VAL A 123 -1.40 -8.94 10.32
C VAL A 123 -1.92 -8.58 8.93
N THR A 124 -1.02 -8.17 8.07
CA THR A 124 -1.30 -7.94 6.64
C THR A 124 -0.67 -9.02 5.80
N GLU A 125 -1.46 -9.61 4.90
CA GLU A 125 -1.01 -10.58 3.91
C GLU A 125 -1.39 -10.11 2.52
N ILE A 126 -0.51 -10.32 1.54
CA ILE A 126 -0.71 -9.91 0.14
C ILE A 126 -0.38 -11.09 -0.77
N VAL A 127 -1.30 -11.42 -1.66
CA VAL A 127 -1.09 -12.39 -2.73
C VAL A 127 -1.41 -11.70 -4.06
N PRO A 128 -0.43 -11.50 -4.94
CA PRO A 128 -0.65 -10.87 -6.23
C PRO A 128 -1.23 -11.85 -7.24
N THR A 129 -1.93 -11.30 -8.21
CA THR A 129 -2.26 -11.97 -9.47
C THR A 129 -1.61 -11.22 -10.62
N GLU A 130 -1.89 -11.60 -11.86
CA GLU A 130 -1.33 -10.92 -13.03
C GLU A 130 -1.68 -9.41 -13.07
N ARG A 131 -2.91 -9.03 -12.66
CA ARG A 131 -3.43 -7.66 -12.78
C ARG A 131 -4.06 -7.12 -11.51
N ALA A 132 -4.11 -7.91 -10.44
CA ALA A 132 -4.73 -7.55 -9.19
C ALA A 132 -3.93 -8.11 -8.01
N ALA A 133 -4.37 -7.85 -6.79
CA ALA A 133 -3.88 -8.51 -5.60
C ALA A 133 -5.02 -8.78 -4.62
N MET A 134 -4.91 -9.86 -3.87
CA MET A 134 -5.74 -10.12 -2.73
C MET A 134 -5.00 -9.70 -1.46
N PHE A 135 -5.66 -8.90 -0.65
CA PHE A 135 -5.21 -8.52 0.68
C PHE A 135 -6.03 -9.25 1.73
N ARG A 136 -5.37 -9.70 2.77
CA ARG A 136 -6.02 -10.13 4.00
C ARG A 136 -5.48 -9.29 5.15
N PHE A 137 -6.38 -8.61 5.84
CA PHE A 137 -6.09 -7.89 7.07
C PHE A 137 -6.71 -8.66 8.24
N THR A 138 -5.88 -9.18 9.13
CA THR A 138 -6.34 -9.82 10.36
C THR A 138 -6.23 -8.83 11.49
N PHE A 139 -7.36 -8.27 11.88
CA PHE A 139 -7.49 -7.32 12.99
C PHE A 139 -7.68 -8.04 14.33
N PRO A 140 -7.30 -7.42 15.44
CA PRO A 140 -7.79 -7.82 16.76
C PRO A 140 -9.31 -7.58 16.85
N GLU A 141 -9.96 -8.22 17.80
CA GLU A 141 -11.39 -7.95 18.09
C GLU A 141 -11.56 -6.47 18.47
N SER A 142 -12.27 -5.72 17.66
CA SER A 142 -12.43 -4.27 17.81
C SER A 142 -13.55 -3.72 16.94
N GLU A 143 -14.27 -2.74 17.47
CA GLU A 143 -15.22 -1.93 16.67
C GLU A 143 -14.53 -0.79 15.91
N SER A 144 -13.23 -0.63 16.09
CA SER A 144 -12.41 0.47 15.56
C SER A 144 -11.31 -0.02 14.63
N SER A 145 -11.67 -0.90 13.70
CA SER A 145 -10.77 -1.44 12.68
C SER A 145 -11.02 -0.75 11.33
N TYR A 146 -9.98 -0.20 10.73
CA TYR A 146 -10.10 0.58 9.50
C TYR A 146 -9.08 0.17 8.45
N VAL A 147 -9.43 0.39 7.18
CA VAL A 147 -8.49 0.41 6.07
C VAL A 147 -8.47 1.81 5.48
N VAL A 148 -7.31 2.41 5.42
CA VAL A 148 -7.05 3.69 4.76
C VAL A 148 -6.67 3.41 3.31
N ILE A 149 -7.35 4.06 2.38
CA ILE A 149 -7.05 4.08 0.96
C ILE A 149 -6.50 5.46 0.61
N ASP A 150 -5.27 5.50 0.13
CA ASP A 150 -4.56 6.73 -0.22
C ASP A 150 -4.25 6.71 -1.72
N ALA A 151 -4.91 7.59 -2.48
CA ALA A 151 -4.75 7.69 -3.93
C ALA A 151 -3.67 8.69 -4.35
N PHE A 152 -2.90 9.18 -3.39
CA PHE A 152 -1.77 10.09 -3.53
C PHE A 152 -2.14 11.47 -4.13
N ASP A 153 -1.17 12.34 -4.16
CA ASP A 153 -1.26 13.70 -4.68
C ASP A 153 -1.13 13.77 -6.23
N ASN A 154 -1.09 14.98 -6.75
CA ASN A 154 -1.08 15.34 -8.18
C ASN A 154 -2.39 15.07 -8.92
N GLY A 155 -3.48 14.99 -8.19
CA GLY A 155 -4.83 14.79 -8.70
C GLY A 155 -5.31 13.35 -8.52
N SER A 156 -6.32 13.18 -7.71
CA SER A 156 -6.91 11.87 -7.49
C SER A 156 -8.42 11.96 -7.22
N TYR A 157 -9.06 10.82 -7.38
CA TYR A 157 -10.50 10.66 -7.20
C TYR A 157 -10.78 9.35 -6.48
N VAL A 158 -11.65 9.40 -5.51
CA VAL A 158 -12.11 8.22 -4.77
C VAL A 158 -13.63 8.29 -4.58
N LYS A 159 -14.30 7.18 -4.83
CA LYS A 159 -15.74 6.99 -4.57
C LYS A 159 -15.97 5.70 -3.81
N VAL A 160 -16.68 5.81 -2.71
CA VAL A 160 -17.15 4.69 -1.88
C VAL A 160 -18.55 4.28 -2.33
N ILE A 161 -18.77 3.00 -2.58
CA ILE A 161 -20.04 2.40 -2.98
C ILE A 161 -20.44 1.36 -1.92
N PRO A 162 -21.10 1.79 -0.82
CA PRO A 162 -21.36 0.91 0.32
C PRO A 162 -22.26 -0.28 -0.02
N ALA A 163 -23.23 -0.10 -0.93
CA ALA A 163 -24.13 -1.17 -1.34
C ALA A 163 -23.43 -2.36 -2.04
N GLU A 164 -22.24 -2.13 -2.56
CA GLU A 164 -21.42 -3.12 -3.24
C GLU A 164 -20.15 -3.48 -2.46
N ASN A 165 -19.97 -2.97 -1.24
CA ASN A 165 -18.73 -3.08 -0.46
C ASN A 165 -17.49 -2.71 -1.30
N LYS A 166 -17.59 -1.66 -2.11
CA LYS A 166 -16.64 -1.35 -3.16
C LYS A 166 -16.16 0.09 -3.08
N ILE A 167 -14.90 0.29 -3.47
CA ILE A 167 -14.32 1.60 -3.73
C ILE A 167 -13.82 1.60 -5.17
N ILE A 168 -14.07 2.67 -5.88
CA ILE A 168 -13.48 2.96 -7.18
C ILE A 168 -12.71 4.27 -7.11
N GLY A 169 -11.69 4.40 -7.92
CA GLY A 169 -10.93 5.63 -7.98
C GLY A 169 -9.93 5.65 -9.12
N TYR A 170 -9.23 6.76 -9.18
CA TYR A 170 -8.04 6.89 -10.02
C TYR A 170 -7.04 7.86 -9.38
N THR A 171 -5.80 7.72 -9.80
CA THR A 171 -4.74 8.69 -9.53
C THR A 171 -4.11 9.14 -10.84
N THR A 172 -3.73 10.40 -10.90
CA THR A 172 -2.96 10.97 -12.01
C THR A 172 -1.48 11.06 -11.68
N ARG A 173 -1.09 10.59 -10.49
CA ARG A 173 0.30 10.62 -10.04
C ARG A 173 1.23 9.98 -11.06
N ASN A 174 2.24 10.72 -11.49
CA ASN A 174 3.24 10.25 -12.44
C ASN A 174 4.56 11.03 -12.26
N SER A 175 5.63 10.51 -12.84
CA SER A 175 6.96 11.12 -12.82
C SER A 175 7.28 11.94 -14.07
N GLY A 176 6.29 12.27 -14.87
CA GLY A 176 6.43 13.02 -16.11
C GLY A 176 6.46 12.13 -17.38
N GLY A 177 6.40 12.76 -18.53
CA GLY A 177 6.46 12.07 -19.82
C GLY A 177 5.20 11.29 -20.22
N VAL A 178 4.09 11.52 -19.54
CA VAL A 178 2.79 10.90 -19.85
C VAL A 178 1.84 11.90 -20.50
N PRO A 179 0.81 11.43 -21.25
CA PRO A 179 -0.25 12.31 -21.75
C PRO A 179 -1.01 13.02 -20.65
N ASP A 180 -1.57 14.20 -20.89
CA ASP A 180 -2.32 15.02 -19.93
C ASP A 180 -3.54 14.30 -19.34
N ASN A 181 -4.08 13.33 -20.05
CA ASN A 181 -5.22 12.52 -19.61
C ASN A 181 -4.82 11.21 -18.92
N PHE A 182 -3.55 11.04 -18.58
CA PHE A 182 -3.07 9.84 -17.86
C PHE A 182 -3.84 9.65 -16.55
N ARG A 183 -4.30 8.43 -16.34
CA ARG A 183 -4.93 7.98 -15.09
C ARG A 183 -4.67 6.49 -14.88
N ASN A 184 -4.30 6.13 -13.68
CA ASN A 184 -4.36 4.75 -13.23
C ASN A 184 -5.66 4.54 -12.45
N TYR A 185 -6.57 3.74 -12.99
CA TYR A 185 -7.84 3.42 -12.36
C TYR A 185 -7.68 2.20 -11.46
N PHE A 186 -8.36 2.22 -10.32
CA PHE A 186 -8.40 1.09 -9.41
C PHE A 186 -9.82 0.78 -8.93
N VAL A 187 -10.05 -0.48 -8.59
CA VAL A 187 -11.26 -0.98 -7.95
C VAL A 187 -10.82 -1.83 -6.76
N ILE A 188 -11.41 -1.59 -5.59
CA ILE A 188 -11.19 -2.36 -4.38
C ILE A 188 -12.54 -2.90 -3.93
N VAL A 189 -12.62 -4.22 -3.73
CA VAL A 189 -13.84 -4.91 -3.26
C VAL A 189 -13.52 -5.56 -1.92
N PHE A 190 -14.40 -5.34 -0.95
CA PHE A 190 -14.28 -5.91 0.38
C PHE A 190 -15.30 -7.03 0.58
N ASP A 191 -14.95 -8.03 1.35
CA ASP A 191 -15.80 -9.18 1.68
C ASP A 191 -16.83 -8.88 2.78
N LYS A 192 -16.67 -7.73 3.48
CA LYS A 192 -17.54 -7.31 4.59
C LYS A 192 -18.17 -5.95 4.35
N PRO A 193 -19.38 -5.71 4.89
CA PRO A 193 -20.01 -4.40 4.83
C PRO A 193 -19.26 -3.37 5.69
N PHE A 194 -19.36 -2.12 5.30
CA PHE A 194 -18.72 -1.01 5.98
C PHE A 194 -19.50 -0.56 7.22
N SER A 195 -18.90 -0.60 8.40
CA SER A 195 -19.43 0.00 9.64
C SER A 195 -19.12 1.49 9.75
N TYR A 196 -18.03 1.94 9.11
CA TYR A 196 -17.63 3.35 9.04
C TYR A 196 -17.18 3.68 7.62
N LYS A 197 -17.47 4.89 7.18
CA LYS A 197 -17.05 5.42 5.87
C LYS A 197 -16.79 6.91 5.95
N ALA A 198 -15.68 7.32 5.38
CA ALA A 198 -15.32 8.72 5.16
C ALA A 198 -14.48 8.82 3.89
N VAL A 199 -14.59 9.92 3.18
CA VAL A 199 -13.62 10.32 2.18
C VAL A 199 -12.70 11.37 2.76
N VAL A 200 -11.51 11.51 2.16
CA VAL A 200 -10.50 12.46 2.61
C VAL A 200 -10.07 13.32 1.43
N GLY A 201 -10.15 14.63 1.61
CA GLY A 201 -9.62 15.62 0.67
C GLY A 201 -8.49 16.41 1.33
N GLY A 202 -7.28 16.35 0.75
CA GLY A 202 -6.09 16.86 1.42
C GLY A 202 -5.86 16.17 2.76
N ASN A 203 -6.10 16.86 3.86
CA ASN A 203 -6.01 16.30 5.23
C ASN A 203 -7.36 16.29 5.96
N GLU A 204 -8.43 16.69 5.31
CA GLU A 204 -9.77 16.77 5.91
C GLU A 204 -10.53 15.45 5.77
N ILE A 205 -10.90 14.84 6.89
CA ILE A 205 -11.73 13.63 6.93
C ILE A 205 -13.21 14.04 6.93
N ARG A 206 -13.91 13.72 5.84
CA ARG A 206 -15.34 14.05 5.62
C ARG A 206 -16.20 12.81 5.84
N LYS A 207 -16.75 12.71 7.04
CA LYS A 207 -17.61 11.58 7.44
C LYS A 207 -18.91 11.57 6.63
N ASN A 208 -19.32 10.37 6.24
CA ASN A 208 -20.54 10.12 5.47
C ASN A 208 -20.59 10.71 4.06
N GLU A 209 -19.59 11.45 3.62
CA GLU A 209 -19.40 11.71 2.20
C GLU A 209 -18.89 10.45 1.50
N LEU A 210 -19.29 10.26 0.26
CA LEU A 210 -19.02 9.04 -0.49
C LEU A 210 -18.11 9.27 -1.70
N GLU A 211 -17.78 10.51 -2.00
CA GLU A 211 -17.03 10.88 -3.20
C GLU A 211 -16.16 12.11 -2.96
N VAL A 212 -14.94 12.08 -3.46
CA VAL A 212 -14.00 13.20 -3.40
C VAL A 212 -13.12 13.22 -4.63
N LYS A 213 -12.89 14.41 -5.17
CA LYS A 213 -11.93 14.66 -6.26
C LYS A 213 -11.13 15.90 -5.91
N GLU A 214 -9.86 15.69 -5.58
CA GLU A 214 -8.96 16.76 -5.14
C GLU A 214 -7.52 16.47 -5.57
N ASN A 215 -6.61 17.37 -5.21
CA ASN A 215 -5.18 17.13 -5.47
C ASN A 215 -4.68 15.87 -4.75
N HIS A 216 -5.16 15.62 -3.52
CA HIS A 216 -4.87 14.43 -2.74
C HIS A 216 -6.18 13.88 -2.17
N ALA A 217 -6.68 12.81 -2.75
CA ALA A 217 -7.90 12.15 -2.35
C ALA A 217 -7.63 10.79 -1.71
N GLY A 218 -8.51 10.40 -0.80
CA GLY A 218 -8.48 9.10 -0.16
C GLY A 218 -9.80 8.71 0.47
N ALA A 219 -9.82 7.57 1.15
CA ALA A 219 -10.95 7.12 1.95
C ALA A 219 -10.48 6.37 3.21
N ILE A 220 -11.34 6.35 4.22
CA ILE A 220 -11.17 5.53 5.42
C ILE A 220 -12.44 4.71 5.59
N ILE A 221 -12.29 3.40 5.55
CA ILE A 221 -13.39 2.44 5.66
C ILE A 221 -13.20 1.62 6.92
N GLY A 222 -14.24 1.50 7.73
CA GLY A 222 -14.21 0.75 8.98
C GLY A 222 -15.03 -0.53 8.92
N PHE A 223 -14.66 -1.45 9.78
CA PHE A 223 -15.27 -2.77 9.94
C PHE A 223 -15.44 -3.07 11.43
N ALA A 224 -16.52 -3.79 11.79
CA ALA A 224 -16.62 -4.46 13.07
C ALA A 224 -15.90 -5.82 12.96
N THR A 225 -14.95 -6.08 13.86
CA THR A 225 -14.10 -7.28 13.84
C THR A 225 -14.13 -7.99 15.19
#